data_2d9b04cf4b8958a2436bc3a3b2de2d61
#
_entry.id   2d9b04cf4b8958a2436bc3a3b2de2d61
#
_cell.length_a   1.000
_cell.length_b   1.000
_cell.length_c   1.000
_cell.angle_alpha   90.00
_cell.angle_beta   90.00
_cell.angle_gamma   90.00
#
_symmetry.space_group_name_H-M   'P 1'
#
loop_
_entity.id
_entity.type
_entity.pdbx_description
1 polymer ?
#
loop_
_entity_poly.entity_id
_entity_poly.type
_entity_poly.pdbx_seq_one_letter_code
_entity_poly.pdbx_strand_id
1 'polypeptide(L)'
;MPVTDHVNLEQFMEGVKKRNPGQPEFVQAVQEVSQDIFDFIQDKVEYHEAQILRRIAEPDRVVSFRVCWEDDNHNIRVQRGWRVQCNNAIGPYKGGIRFHPSVTEGTLKFLAFEQTLKNSLTGLPMGGGKGGANFNPKGKSDAEVMRFCQSFMTELYRHIGPDTDVPAGDIGVGGREIGYMFGQYKRIVNRWEGVLTGKGQEYGGSAMRPEATGYGAVYFLRNMLKHRDMDIEGHTAVISGSGNVATHAAEKITQLGGKVLTLSDSGGYIHDPDGIDQEKIDWVKHLKNVKRGRISEYADEFKGATFHEGRPWGVAADLALPCATQNELNEDEAKTLVKNGVKAVSEGANMPTTLEGVHVFHDAKVMYAPGKAANAGGVAVSGLEMSQNSERISWNHERLGDMLTDLMQGIHDKCTEYGDQGDGYVDYVKGANIAGFKKVADAMLAFGVV
;
A
#
# COMPACT_ATOMS: atom_id res chain seq x y z
N MET A 1 17.15 -39.58 15.07
CA MET A 1 16.65 -38.98 13.83
C MET A 1 15.62 -37.98 14.24
N PRO A 2 15.74 -36.69 14.00
CA PRO A 2 14.65 -35.76 14.19
C PRO A 2 13.58 -36.12 13.16
N VAL A 3 12.42 -36.52 13.60
CA VAL A 3 11.23 -36.62 12.77
C VAL A 3 10.83 -35.18 12.45
N THR A 4 11.23 -34.71 11.31
CA THR A 4 10.67 -33.51 10.72
C THR A 4 9.26 -33.89 10.22
N ASP A 5 8.28 -33.89 11.11
CA ASP A 5 6.89 -33.77 10.69
C ASP A 5 6.77 -32.41 10.01
N HIS A 6 6.95 -32.39 8.69
CA HIS A 6 6.69 -31.20 7.88
C HIS A 6 5.20 -30.91 7.98
N VAL A 7 4.88 -29.90 8.81
CA VAL A 7 3.51 -29.39 8.96
C VAL A 7 3.03 -29.00 7.57
N ASN A 8 1.96 -29.60 7.08
CA ASN A 8 1.36 -29.20 5.81
C ASN A 8 0.60 -27.89 5.95
N LEU A 9 0.21 -27.28 4.82
CA LEU A 9 -0.49 -26.00 4.78
C LEU A 9 -1.77 -26.00 5.63
N GLU A 10 -2.54 -27.10 5.60
CA GLU A 10 -3.79 -27.23 6.34
C GLU A 10 -3.54 -27.17 7.86
N GLN A 11 -2.60 -27.97 8.36
CA GLN A 11 -2.21 -27.99 9.78
C GLN A 11 -1.64 -26.63 10.23
N PHE A 12 -0.85 -25.98 9.37
CA PHE A 12 -0.35 -24.65 9.64
C PHE A 12 -1.50 -23.66 9.80
N MET A 13 -2.45 -23.66 8.86
CA MET A 13 -3.61 -22.74 8.88
C MET A 13 -4.57 -23.03 10.04
N GLU A 14 -4.75 -24.29 10.44
CA GLU A 14 -5.49 -24.62 11.67
C GLU A 14 -4.83 -23.99 12.91
N GLY A 15 -3.50 -24.05 12.99
CA GLY A 15 -2.74 -23.38 14.04
C GLY A 15 -2.92 -21.86 14.04
N VAL A 16 -2.90 -21.23 12.84
CA VAL A 16 -3.13 -19.78 12.69
C VAL A 16 -4.55 -19.43 13.17
N LYS A 17 -5.58 -20.14 12.69
CA LYS A 17 -6.99 -19.92 13.07
C LYS A 17 -7.19 -20.04 14.59
N LYS A 18 -6.59 -21.06 15.23
CA LYS A 18 -6.71 -21.32 16.66
C LYS A 18 -6.11 -20.20 17.51
N ARG A 19 -5.00 -19.59 17.07
CA ARG A 19 -4.34 -18.50 17.79
C ARG A 19 -4.98 -17.12 17.56
N ASN A 20 -5.78 -16.98 16.49
CA ASN A 20 -6.35 -15.70 16.07
C ASN A 20 -7.89 -15.74 15.97
N PRO A 21 -8.60 -16.09 17.07
CA PRO A 21 -10.06 -16.17 17.04
C PRO A 21 -10.68 -14.80 16.78
N GLY A 22 -11.66 -14.75 15.85
CA GLY A 22 -12.35 -13.51 15.51
C GLY A 22 -11.55 -12.53 14.65
N GLN A 23 -10.49 -12.99 13.98
CA GLN A 23 -9.65 -12.16 13.10
C GLN A 23 -9.62 -12.73 11.66
N PRO A 24 -10.77 -12.80 10.97
CA PRO A 24 -10.88 -13.49 9.67
C PRO A 24 -10.01 -12.85 8.59
N GLU A 25 -9.87 -11.53 8.55
CA GLU A 25 -9.06 -10.84 7.57
C GLU A 25 -7.57 -11.19 7.71
N PHE A 26 -7.08 -11.32 8.94
CA PHE A 26 -5.69 -11.74 9.18
C PHE A 26 -5.47 -13.19 8.76
N VAL A 27 -6.40 -14.09 9.11
CA VAL A 27 -6.32 -15.51 8.72
C VAL A 27 -6.32 -15.66 7.21
N GLN A 28 -7.17 -14.91 6.50
CA GLN A 28 -7.24 -14.91 5.04
C GLN A 28 -5.92 -14.45 4.41
N ALA A 29 -5.36 -13.34 4.86
CA ALA A 29 -4.10 -12.82 4.32
C ALA A 29 -2.93 -13.80 4.52
N VAL A 30 -2.84 -14.42 5.70
CA VAL A 30 -1.83 -15.46 5.95
C VAL A 30 -2.04 -16.65 5.01
N GLN A 31 -3.28 -17.06 4.78
CA GLN A 31 -3.58 -18.19 3.89
C GLN A 31 -3.17 -17.93 2.44
N GLU A 32 -3.54 -16.76 1.90
CA GLU A 32 -3.22 -16.37 0.52
C GLU A 32 -1.69 -16.36 0.27
N VAL A 33 -0.95 -15.75 1.18
CA VAL A 33 0.51 -15.69 1.08
C VAL A 33 1.16 -17.07 1.30
N SER A 34 0.64 -17.86 2.25
CA SER A 34 1.21 -19.15 2.60
C SER A 34 1.09 -20.19 1.50
N GLN A 35 0.08 -20.11 0.64
CA GLN A 35 -0.07 -21.00 -0.50
C GLN A 35 1.16 -20.98 -1.40
N ASP A 36 1.60 -19.80 -1.81
CA ASP A 36 2.78 -19.62 -2.66
C ASP A 36 4.09 -20.00 -1.94
N ILE A 37 4.15 -19.69 -0.63
CA ILE A 37 5.36 -19.91 0.16
C ILE A 37 5.56 -21.41 0.45
N PHE A 38 4.50 -22.17 0.75
CA PHE A 38 4.64 -23.61 1.02
C PHE A 38 5.26 -24.35 -0.17
N ASP A 39 4.85 -24.04 -1.39
CA ASP A 39 5.45 -24.62 -2.60
C ASP A 39 6.92 -24.23 -2.72
N PHE A 40 7.25 -22.97 -2.45
CA PHE A 40 8.60 -22.45 -2.53
C PHE A 40 9.56 -23.05 -1.50
N ILE A 41 9.10 -23.33 -0.28
CA ILE A 41 9.95 -23.84 0.80
C ILE A 41 9.94 -25.37 0.92
N GLN A 42 9.21 -26.08 0.07
CA GLN A 42 8.98 -27.52 0.19
C GLN A 42 10.27 -28.34 0.36
N ASP A 43 11.32 -27.95 -0.34
CA ASP A 43 12.65 -28.59 -0.34
C ASP A 43 13.69 -27.88 0.54
N LYS A 44 13.31 -26.80 1.25
CA LYS A 44 14.19 -25.94 2.06
C LYS A 44 14.10 -26.29 3.54
N VAL A 45 14.85 -27.34 3.92
CA VAL A 45 14.85 -27.90 5.28
C VAL A 45 15.14 -26.83 6.34
N GLU A 46 16.03 -25.89 6.06
CA GLU A 46 16.42 -24.81 6.97
C GLU A 46 15.27 -23.89 7.37
N TYR A 47 14.34 -23.60 6.45
CA TYR A 47 13.15 -22.77 6.77
C TYR A 47 12.13 -23.53 7.64
N HIS A 48 12.02 -24.84 7.43
CA HIS A 48 11.15 -25.71 8.22
C HIS A 48 11.68 -25.90 9.64
N GLU A 49 12.96 -26.26 9.80
CA GLU A 49 13.59 -26.45 11.11
C GLU A 49 13.57 -25.19 11.96
N ALA A 50 13.81 -24.02 11.36
CA ALA A 50 13.74 -22.72 12.02
C ALA A 50 12.32 -22.20 12.20
N GLN A 51 11.27 -22.92 11.74
CA GLN A 51 9.86 -22.53 11.83
C GLN A 51 9.58 -21.12 11.25
N ILE A 52 10.28 -20.75 10.17
CA ILE A 52 10.30 -19.36 9.67
C ILE A 52 8.90 -18.85 9.33
N LEU A 53 8.12 -19.61 8.57
CA LEU A 53 6.77 -19.17 8.19
C LEU A 53 5.87 -18.95 9.41
N ARG A 54 5.97 -19.83 10.41
CA ARG A 54 5.21 -19.68 11.65
C ARG A 54 5.61 -18.43 12.43
N ARG A 55 6.90 -18.09 12.46
CA ARG A 55 7.42 -16.89 13.12
C ARG A 55 7.02 -15.62 12.38
N ILE A 56 7.06 -15.61 11.04
CA ILE A 56 6.61 -14.46 10.24
C ILE A 56 5.10 -14.23 10.37
N ALA A 57 4.30 -15.30 10.49
CA ALA A 57 2.85 -15.22 10.69
C ALA A 57 2.42 -14.81 12.12
N GLU A 58 3.36 -14.66 13.05
CA GLU A 58 3.09 -14.19 14.42
C GLU A 58 3.78 -12.84 14.60
N PRO A 59 3.05 -11.75 14.93
CA PRO A 59 3.67 -10.46 15.22
C PRO A 59 4.62 -10.52 16.40
N ASP A 60 5.75 -9.80 16.34
CA ASP A 60 6.68 -9.70 17.47
C ASP A 60 5.98 -9.15 18.71
N ARG A 61 5.07 -8.17 18.52
CA ARG A 61 4.21 -7.66 19.60
C ARG A 61 3.02 -6.87 19.10
N VAL A 62 1.98 -6.82 19.92
CA VAL A 62 0.82 -5.94 19.75
C VAL A 62 0.68 -5.08 21.01
N VAL A 63 0.71 -3.77 20.83
CA VAL A 63 0.47 -2.79 21.91
C VAL A 63 -0.94 -2.25 21.74
N SER A 64 -1.79 -2.41 22.78
CA SER A 64 -3.14 -1.85 22.84
C SER A 64 -3.21 -0.86 23.98
N PHE A 65 -3.78 0.32 23.73
CA PHE A 65 -3.86 1.38 24.74
C PHE A 65 -5.15 2.18 24.62
N ARG A 66 -5.53 2.82 25.72
CA ARG A 66 -6.67 3.72 25.80
C ARG A 66 -6.24 5.13 25.39
N VAL A 67 -7.05 5.79 24.56
CA VAL A 67 -6.87 7.18 24.17
C VAL A 67 -8.04 8.00 24.70
N CYS A 68 -7.78 8.86 25.69
CA CYS A 68 -8.76 9.78 26.26
C CYS A 68 -8.52 11.19 25.73
N TRP A 69 -9.56 11.87 25.28
CA TRP A 69 -9.49 13.23 24.76
C TRP A 69 -10.80 13.97 25.00
N GLU A 70 -10.79 15.29 24.86
CA GLU A 70 -11.95 16.15 25.08
C GLU A 70 -12.43 16.70 23.73
N ASP A 71 -13.74 16.58 23.44
CA ASP A 71 -14.35 17.19 22.26
C ASP A 71 -14.58 18.69 22.47
N ASP A 72 -15.06 19.39 21.42
CA ASP A 72 -15.31 20.84 21.46
C ASP A 72 -16.45 21.25 22.42
N ASN A 73 -17.27 20.28 22.87
CA ASN A 73 -18.32 20.46 23.85
C ASN A 73 -17.89 20.08 25.28
N HIS A 74 -16.57 19.94 25.51
CA HIS A 74 -15.99 19.51 26.79
C HIS A 74 -16.40 18.11 27.27
N ASN A 75 -16.88 17.25 26.38
CA ASN A 75 -17.16 15.87 26.74
C ASN A 75 -15.89 15.01 26.61
N ILE A 76 -15.64 14.20 27.62
CA ILE A 76 -14.56 13.23 27.59
C ILE A 76 -14.93 12.08 26.65
N ARG A 77 -14.06 11.80 25.69
CA ARG A 77 -14.18 10.72 24.73
C ARG A 77 -13.09 9.69 24.99
N VAL A 78 -13.43 8.43 24.75
CA VAL A 78 -12.51 7.29 24.98
C VAL A 78 -12.50 6.42 23.71
N GLN A 79 -11.34 6.25 23.14
CA GLN A 79 -11.07 5.34 22.02
C GLN A 79 -9.99 4.33 22.40
N ARG A 80 -9.87 3.29 21.60
CA ARG A 80 -8.78 2.34 21.68
C ARG A 80 -7.80 2.58 20.53
N GLY A 81 -6.53 2.63 20.89
CA GLY A 81 -5.42 2.67 19.95
C GLY A 81 -4.62 1.37 19.98
N TRP A 82 -3.94 1.09 18.87
CA TRP A 82 -3.06 -0.08 18.74
C TRP A 82 -1.83 0.26 17.91
N ARG A 83 -0.74 -0.47 18.19
CA ARG A 83 0.41 -0.61 17.29
C ARG A 83 0.78 -2.08 17.21
N VAL A 84 0.76 -2.63 16.01
CA VAL A 84 1.26 -3.96 15.69
C VAL A 84 2.67 -3.80 15.14
N GLN A 85 3.65 -4.36 15.83
CA GLN A 85 5.04 -4.51 15.42
C GLN A 85 5.20 -5.94 14.93
N CYS A 86 5.16 -6.11 13.60
CA CYS A 86 5.00 -7.43 13.00
C CYS A 86 6.34 -8.16 12.88
N ASN A 87 7.31 -7.52 12.25
CA ASN A 87 8.63 -8.12 12.03
C ASN A 87 9.66 -7.03 11.76
N ASN A 88 10.81 -7.08 12.41
CA ASN A 88 11.92 -6.13 12.26
C ASN A 88 13.24 -6.77 11.78
N ALA A 89 13.18 -7.98 11.24
CA ALA A 89 14.39 -8.69 10.80
C ALA A 89 15.21 -7.96 9.72
N ILE A 90 14.57 -7.10 8.94
CA ILE A 90 15.24 -6.36 7.85
C ILE A 90 15.35 -4.84 8.09
N GLY A 91 14.95 -4.36 9.26
CA GLY A 91 15.00 -2.94 9.64
C GLY A 91 13.89 -2.56 10.63
N PRO A 92 13.82 -1.29 11.06
CA PRO A 92 12.79 -0.82 11.98
C PRO A 92 11.39 -1.16 11.50
N TYR A 93 10.47 -1.44 12.43
CA TYR A 93 9.06 -1.62 12.06
C TYR A 93 8.58 -0.40 11.29
N LYS A 94 7.88 -0.61 10.17
CA LYS A 94 7.43 0.47 9.28
C LYS A 94 6.03 0.20 8.76
N GLY A 95 5.16 1.19 8.89
CA GLY A 95 3.81 1.13 8.33
C GLY A 95 2.89 2.19 8.92
N GLY A 96 1.76 2.43 8.23
CA GLY A 96 0.85 3.53 8.50
C GLY A 96 0.09 3.43 9.81
N ILE A 97 -0.47 4.56 10.24
CA ILE A 97 -1.48 4.69 11.29
C ILE A 97 -2.82 4.98 10.62
N ARG A 98 -3.86 4.21 10.93
CA ARG A 98 -5.22 4.37 10.39
C ARG A 98 -6.17 4.88 11.46
N PHE A 99 -6.89 5.97 11.16
CA PHE A 99 -8.00 6.43 12.00
C PHE A 99 -9.33 6.20 11.28
N HIS A 100 -10.05 5.18 11.73
CA HIS A 100 -11.36 4.83 11.18
C HIS A 100 -12.17 4.02 12.22
N PRO A 101 -13.51 4.20 12.29
CA PRO A 101 -14.34 3.47 13.26
C PRO A 101 -14.24 1.94 13.19
N SER A 102 -13.96 1.39 12.01
CA SER A 102 -13.83 -0.05 11.78
C SER A 102 -12.47 -0.64 12.16
N VAL A 103 -11.52 0.16 12.65
CA VAL A 103 -10.20 -0.34 13.04
C VAL A 103 -10.31 -1.29 14.22
N THR A 104 -9.79 -2.51 14.02
CA THR A 104 -9.65 -3.57 15.03
C THR A 104 -8.21 -4.06 15.07
N GLU A 105 -7.87 -4.82 16.08
CA GLU A 105 -6.57 -5.49 16.18
C GLU A 105 -6.34 -6.44 14.99
N GLY A 106 -7.36 -7.24 14.62
CA GLY A 106 -7.28 -8.18 13.50
C GLY A 106 -6.99 -7.49 12.17
N THR A 107 -7.68 -6.37 11.88
CA THR A 107 -7.42 -5.55 10.70
C THR A 107 -5.99 -5.02 10.69
N LEU A 108 -5.46 -4.58 11.84
CA LEU A 108 -4.10 -4.06 11.91
C LEU A 108 -3.04 -5.17 11.82
N LYS A 109 -3.29 -6.36 12.36
CA LYS A 109 -2.41 -7.54 12.19
C LYS A 109 -2.31 -7.95 10.73
N PHE A 110 -3.45 -8.04 10.04
CA PHE A 110 -3.51 -8.28 8.60
C PHE A 110 -2.63 -7.28 7.83
N LEU A 111 -2.88 -5.99 8.05
CA LEU A 111 -2.16 -4.93 7.35
C LEU A 111 -0.66 -4.89 7.70
N ALA A 112 -0.27 -5.24 8.92
CA ALA A 112 1.13 -5.30 9.35
C ALA A 112 1.88 -6.48 8.73
N PHE A 113 1.24 -7.64 8.62
CA PHE A 113 1.78 -8.82 7.95
C PHE A 113 2.06 -8.54 6.47
N GLU A 114 1.08 -8.03 5.73
CA GLU A 114 1.27 -7.65 4.33
C GLU A 114 2.31 -6.54 4.16
N GLN A 115 2.35 -5.58 5.09
CA GLN A 115 3.33 -4.49 5.07
C GLN A 115 4.76 -5.02 5.20
N THR A 116 4.99 -6.09 5.96
CA THR A 116 6.30 -6.73 6.10
C THR A 116 6.82 -7.20 4.73
N LEU A 117 5.99 -7.92 3.98
CA LEU A 117 6.33 -8.42 2.65
C LEU A 117 6.52 -7.29 1.63
N LYS A 118 5.62 -6.32 1.65
CA LYS A 118 5.68 -5.14 0.79
C LYS A 118 6.96 -4.32 1.00
N ASN A 119 7.34 -4.05 2.25
CA ASN A 119 8.56 -3.32 2.58
C ASN A 119 9.81 -4.07 2.15
N SER A 120 9.80 -5.39 2.32
CA SER A 120 10.88 -6.29 1.88
C SER A 120 11.17 -6.17 0.39
N LEU A 121 10.12 -6.06 -0.46
CA LEU A 121 10.27 -5.91 -1.91
C LEU A 121 11.08 -4.66 -2.29
N THR A 122 10.95 -3.57 -1.55
CA THR A 122 11.68 -2.31 -1.86
C THR A 122 13.19 -2.47 -1.77
N GLY A 123 13.70 -3.47 -1.04
CA GLY A 123 15.13 -3.63 -0.77
C GLY A 123 15.67 -2.71 0.33
N LEU A 124 14.91 -1.70 0.74
CA LEU A 124 15.28 -0.78 1.81
C LEU A 124 15.21 -1.45 3.20
N PRO A 125 15.97 -0.97 4.19
CA PRO A 125 16.00 -1.55 5.53
C PRO A 125 14.76 -1.12 6.34
N MET A 126 13.63 -1.75 6.07
CA MET A 126 12.34 -1.50 6.72
C MET A 126 11.64 -2.82 7.01
N GLY A 127 11.33 -3.05 8.27
CA GLY A 127 10.46 -4.13 8.72
C GLY A 127 8.97 -3.83 8.48
N GLY A 128 8.08 -4.55 9.13
CA GLY A 128 6.63 -4.39 9.00
C GLY A 128 5.95 -4.01 10.31
N GLY A 129 5.05 -3.04 10.24
CA GLY A 129 4.21 -2.64 11.35
C GLY A 129 2.95 -1.91 10.87
N LYS A 130 1.95 -1.82 11.74
CA LYS A 130 0.71 -1.09 11.47
C LYS A 130 0.12 -0.57 12.77
N GLY A 131 -0.44 0.63 12.75
CA GLY A 131 -1.13 1.18 13.90
C GLY A 131 -2.48 1.77 13.54
N GLY A 132 -3.22 2.17 14.55
CA GLY A 132 -4.49 2.85 14.33
C GLY A 132 -5.32 3.01 15.59
N ALA A 133 -6.48 3.61 15.39
CA ALA A 133 -7.50 3.77 16.43
C ALA A 133 -8.89 3.71 15.82
N ASN A 134 -9.87 3.29 16.62
CA ASN A 134 -11.29 3.35 16.25
C ASN A 134 -11.86 4.77 16.35
N PHE A 135 -11.12 5.73 15.85
CA PHE A 135 -11.44 7.17 15.82
C PHE A 135 -11.87 7.61 14.43
N ASN A 136 -12.94 8.37 14.34
CA ASN A 136 -13.40 8.96 13.08
C ASN A 136 -13.01 10.44 13.01
N PRO A 137 -12.03 10.83 12.17
CA PRO A 137 -11.65 12.24 12.02
C PRO A 137 -12.65 13.05 11.17
N LYS A 138 -13.56 12.39 10.43
CA LYS A 138 -14.54 13.08 9.58
C LYS A 138 -15.53 13.85 10.44
N GLY A 139 -15.75 15.12 10.10
CA GLY A 139 -16.67 16.00 10.81
C GLY A 139 -16.14 16.53 12.16
N LYS A 140 -14.88 16.28 12.48
CA LYS A 140 -14.18 16.82 13.65
C LYS A 140 -13.47 18.12 13.30
N SER A 141 -13.43 19.05 14.27
CA SER A 141 -12.62 20.26 14.14
C SER A 141 -11.11 19.92 14.15
N ASP A 142 -10.29 20.83 13.64
CA ASP A 142 -8.83 20.69 13.70
C ASP A 142 -8.33 20.61 15.15
N ALA A 143 -8.98 21.33 16.06
CA ALA A 143 -8.67 21.29 17.49
C ALA A 143 -8.99 19.93 18.13
N GLU A 144 -10.13 19.32 17.78
CA GLU A 144 -10.49 17.96 18.21
C GLU A 144 -9.49 16.93 17.71
N VAL A 145 -9.16 16.97 16.41
CA VAL A 145 -8.18 16.05 15.80
C VAL A 145 -6.81 16.25 16.42
N MET A 146 -6.39 17.47 16.68
CA MET A 146 -5.13 17.76 17.36
C MET A 146 -5.07 17.15 18.77
N ARG A 147 -6.12 17.36 19.59
CA ARG A 147 -6.20 16.78 20.94
C ARG A 147 -6.16 15.25 20.91
N PHE A 148 -6.88 14.64 19.96
CA PHE A 148 -6.83 13.20 19.77
C PHE A 148 -5.43 12.72 19.39
N CYS A 149 -4.78 13.32 18.39
CA CYS A 149 -3.42 12.96 17.96
C CYS A 149 -2.39 13.11 19.09
N GLN A 150 -2.50 14.16 19.90
CA GLN A 150 -1.62 14.38 21.05
C GLN A 150 -1.81 13.30 22.12
N SER A 151 -3.05 12.95 22.44
CA SER A 151 -3.34 11.87 23.40
C SER A 151 -2.89 10.52 22.87
N PHE A 152 -3.16 10.20 21.60
CA PHE A 152 -2.69 8.98 20.94
C PHE A 152 -1.17 8.86 20.98
N MET A 153 -0.45 9.92 20.67
CA MET A 153 1.02 9.93 20.68
C MET A 153 1.58 9.83 22.11
N THR A 154 0.90 10.38 23.11
CA THR A 154 1.31 10.28 24.51
C THR A 154 1.40 8.82 25.01
N GLU A 155 0.59 7.93 24.44
CA GLU A 155 0.70 6.50 24.69
C GLU A 155 1.71 5.81 23.75
N LEU A 156 1.70 6.17 22.47
CA LEU A 156 2.48 5.48 21.44
C LEU A 156 3.99 5.77 21.52
N TYR A 157 4.42 6.95 21.95
CA TYR A 157 5.81 7.39 21.88
C TYR A 157 6.83 6.44 22.53
N ARG A 158 6.41 5.67 23.53
CA ARG A 158 7.26 4.70 24.23
C ARG A 158 7.69 3.52 23.37
N HIS A 159 6.99 3.31 22.27
CA HIS A 159 7.12 2.12 21.43
C HIS A 159 7.67 2.42 20.04
N ILE A 160 7.91 3.69 19.73
CA ILE A 160 8.37 4.15 18.41
C ILE A 160 9.66 4.96 18.51
N GLY A 161 10.35 5.09 17.40
CA GLY A 161 11.59 5.85 17.30
C GLY A 161 12.25 5.62 15.94
N PRO A 162 13.27 6.42 15.57
CA PRO A 162 13.89 6.37 14.25
C PRO A 162 14.49 5.00 13.90
N ASP A 163 15.00 4.28 14.89
CA ASP A 163 15.69 3.01 14.75
C ASP A 163 14.89 1.81 15.26
N THR A 164 13.69 2.06 15.80
CA THR A 164 12.82 1.02 16.38
C THR A 164 11.58 0.79 15.54
N ASP A 165 10.78 1.85 15.36
CA ASP A 165 9.49 1.80 14.69
C ASP A 165 9.14 3.18 14.15
N VAL A 166 8.96 3.28 12.83
CA VAL A 166 8.70 4.55 12.12
C VAL A 166 7.33 4.51 11.46
N PRO A 167 6.27 4.98 12.15
CA PRO A 167 4.93 5.04 11.58
C PRO A 167 4.83 6.04 10.42
N ALA A 168 3.75 5.91 9.62
CA ALA A 168 3.39 6.79 8.53
C ALA A 168 1.89 7.10 8.54
N GLY A 169 1.42 7.91 7.59
CA GLY A 169 -0.01 8.08 7.34
C GLY A 169 -0.67 6.88 6.67
N ASP A 170 -1.99 6.79 6.83
CA ASP A 170 -2.90 5.84 6.18
C ASP A 170 -4.32 6.46 6.17
N ILE A 171 -5.37 5.68 5.94
CA ILE A 171 -6.76 6.17 5.96
C ILE A 171 -7.03 6.99 7.23
N GLY A 172 -7.53 8.20 7.06
CA GLY A 172 -7.84 9.13 8.16
C GLY A 172 -6.62 9.78 8.84
N VAL A 173 -5.41 9.56 8.31
CA VAL A 173 -4.16 10.16 8.80
C VAL A 173 -3.36 10.71 7.63
N GLY A 174 -3.44 11.99 7.42
CA GLY A 174 -2.69 12.76 6.43
C GLY A 174 -1.57 13.60 7.04
N GLY A 175 -1.06 14.57 6.28
CA GLY A 175 0.00 15.46 6.73
C GLY A 175 -0.35 16.27 7.98
N ARG A 176 -1.63 16.66 8.16
CA ARG A 176 -2.15 17.35 9.35
C ARG A 176 -1.97 16.48 10.62
N GLU A 177 -2.46 15.25 10.59
CA GLU A 177 -2.38 14.31 11.71
C GLU A 177 -0.93 13.93 12.00
N ILE A 178 -0.12 13.70 10.97
CA ILE A 178 1.32 13.45 11.11
C ILE A 178 2.01 14.63 11.79
N GLY A 179 1.67 15.86 11.39
CA GLY A 179 2.20 17.08 12.02
C GLY A 179 1.87 17.16 13.51
N TYR A 180 0.61 16.92 13.88
CA TYR A 180 0.19 16.93 15.29
C TYR A 180 0.88 15.84 16.12
N MET A 181 1.00 14.63 15.57
CA MET A 181 1.69 13.52 16.23
C MET A 181 3.19 13.77 16.36
N PHE A 182 3.83 14.29 15.31
CA PHE A 182 5.27 14.61 15.33
C PHE A 182 5.59 15.72 16.34
N GLY A 183 4.77 16.77 16.37
CA GLY A 183 4.92 17.86 17.35
C GLY A 183 4.81 17.38 18.79
N GLN A 184 3.87 16.47 19.07
CA GLN A 184 3.70 15.89 20.41
C GLN A 184 4.87 14.96 20.77
N TYR A 185 5.30 14.08 19.85
CA TYR A 185 6.48 13.24 20.05
C TYR A 185 7.72 14.07 20.40
N LYS A 186 8.03 15.06 19.54
CA LYS A 186 9.17 15.98 19.77
C LYS A 186 9.09 16.67 21.13
N ARG A 187 7.89 17.08 21.57
CA ARG A 187 7.69 17.72 22.86
C ARG A 187 7.99 16.77 24.04
N ILE A 188 7.56 15.50 23.93
CA ILE A 188 7.74 14.52 25.01
C ILE A 188 9.19 14.08 25.12
N VAL A 189 9.83 13.71 23.99
CA VAL A 189 11.21 13.19 23.98
C VAL A 189 12.27 14.28 24.03
N ASN A 190 11.87 15.53 23.79
CA ASN A 190 12.76 16.70 23.70
C ASN A 190 13.90 16.51 22.68
N ARG A 191 13.61 15.87 21.54
CA ARG A 191 14.55 15.62 20.45
C ARG A 191 13.85 15.80 19.11
N TRP A 192 14.63 16.29 18.11
CA TRP A 192 14.23 16.18 16.73
C TRP A 192 14.83 14.88 16.17
N GLU A 193 13.98 13.92 15.88
CA GLU A 193 14.36 12.59 15.37
C GLU A 193 13.58 12.26 14.10
N GLY A 194 14.12 11.34 13.27
CA GLY A 194 13.48 10.85 12.05
C GLY A 194 12.32 9.87 12.29
N VAL A 195 11.53 10.09 13.33
CA VAL A 195 10.30 9.34 13.60
C VAL A 195 9.16 9.87 12.74
N LEU A 196 8.23 9.02 12.34
CA LEU A 196 7.14 9.30 11.41
C LEU A 196 7.62 9.70 10.01
N THR A 197 6.93 9.21 8.99
CA THR A 197 7.11 9.66 7.60
C THR A 197 5.80 10.21 7.04
N GLY A 198 5.89 10.96 5.93
CA GLY A 198 4.80 11.77 5.43
C GLY A 198 4.69 13.12 6.12
N LYS A 199 5.82 13.58 6.67
CA LYS A 199 5.95 14.91 7.26
C LYS A 199 5.89 16.01 6.18
N GLY A 200 5.57 17.23 6.58
CA GLY A 200 5.78 18.42 5.74
C GLY A 200 7.26 18.64 5.45
N GLN A 201 7.57 19.21 4.28
CA GLN A 201 8.95 19.47 3.88
C GLN A 201 9.68 20.39 4.86
N GLU A 202 8.95 21.29 5.52
CA GLU A 202 9.45 22.27 6.49
C GLU A 202 10.04 21.62 7.75
N TYR A 203 9.67 20.34 8.01
CA TYR A 203 10.15 19.62 9.19
C TYR A 203 10.60 18.17 8.88
N GLY A 204 11.22 17.99 7.73
CA GLY A 204 11.94 16.75 7.37
C GLY A 204 11.17 15.76 6.49
N GLY A 205 10.08 16.20 5.85
CA GLY A 205 9.37 15.41 4.85
C GLY A 205 10.09 15.36 3.51
N SER A 206 9.78 14.34 2.72
CA SER A 206 10.33 14.14 1.38
C SER A 206 9.51 14.83 0.30
N ALA A 207 10.17 15.45 -0.68
CA ALA A 207 9.52 16.25 -1.72
C ALA A 207 8.56 15.45 -2.62
N MET A 208 8.81 14.17 -2.86
CA MET A 208 8.08 13.35 -3.84
C MET A 208 7.01 12.45 -3.23
N ARG A 209 6.66 12.64 -1.94
CA ARG A 209 5.76 11.71 -1.23
C ARG A 209 4.34 11.65 -1.81
N PRO A 210 3.71 12.77 -2.24
CA PRO A 210 2.36 12.73 -2.82
C PRO A 210 2.26 11.90 -4.09
N GLU A 211 3.22 12.01 -4.98
CA GLU A 211 3.23 11.38 -6.30
C GLU A 211 3.61 9.90 -6.26
N ALA A 212 4.41 9.54 -5.27
CA ALA A 212 5.16 8.28 -5.25
C ALA A 212 4.34 7.01 -5.45
N THR A 213 3.12 6.96 -4.93
CA THR A 213 2.27 5.76 -5.05
C THR A 213 1.73 5.63 -6.47
N GLY A 214 1.18 6.71 -7.04
CA GLY A 214 0.66 6.72 -8.40
C GLY A 214 1.77 6.52 -9.43
N TYR A 215 2.87 7.24 -9.29
CA TYR A 215 4.04 7.07 -10.16
C TYR A 215 4.62 5.66 -10.09
N GLY A 216 4.73 5.10 -8.88
CA GLY A 216 5.21 3.74 -8.67
C GLY A 216 4.37 2.70 -9.40
N ALA A 217 3.03 2.81 -9.30
CA ALA A 217 2.13 1.90 -10.00
C ALA A 217 2.30 1.96 -11.53
N VAL A 218 2.57 3.15 -12.07
CA VAL A 218 2.82 3.34 -13.51
C VAL A 218 4.21 2.85 -13.91
N TYR A 219 5.25 3.05 -13.08
CA TYR A 219 6.57 2.51 -13.37
C TYR A 219 6.58 0.98 -13.36
N PHE A 220 5.89 0.36 -12.40
CA PHE A 220 5.76 -1.10 -12.39
C PHE A 220 5.00 -1.59 -13.65
N LEU A 221 3.90 -0.94 -14.01
CA LEU A 221 3.15 -1.22 -15.24
C LEU A 221 4.06 -1.12 -16.48
N ARG A 222 4.85 -0.06 -16.58
CA ARG A 222 5.80 0.13 -17.68
C ARG A 222 6.82 -0.99 -17.75
N ASN A 223 7.34 -1.44 -16.61
CA ASN A 223 8.31 -2.53 -16.55
C ASN A 223 7.69 -3.86 -16.98
N MET A 224 6.42 -4.14 -16.62
CA MET A 224 5.68 -5.31 -17.13
C MET A 224 5.51 -5.26 -18.65
N LEU A 225 5.15 -4.09 -19.19
CA LEU A 225 5.00 -3.88 -20.64
C LEU A 225 6.34 -4.09 -21.37
N LYS A 226 7.43 -3.50 -20.86
CA LYS A 226 8.77 -3.68 -21.43
C LYS A 226 9.25 -5.12 -21.42
N HIS A 227 8.87 -5.88 -20.41
CA HIS A 227 9.16 -7.33 -20.35
C HIS A 227 8.49 -8.11 -21.50
N ARG A 228 7.51 -7.52 -22.16
CA ARG A 228 6.80 -8.04 -23.34
C ARG A 228 7.04 -7.21 -24.61
N ASP A 229 8.14 -6.45 -24.69
CA ASP A 229 8.51 -5.59 -25.80
C ASP A 229 7.44 -4.53 -26.15
N MET A 230 6.69 -4.06 -25.14
CA MET A 230 5.69 -2.98 -25.23
C MET A 230 6.10 -1.78 -24.36
N ASP A 231 5.47 -0.63 -24.58
CA ASP A 231 5.58 0.53 -23.67
C ASP A 231 4.17 1.16 -23.48
N ILE A 232 4.07 2.16 -22.61
CA ILE A 232 2.83 2.90 -22.32
C ILE A 232 2.43 3.78 -23.49
N GLU A 233 3.40 4.28 -24.27
CA GLU A 233 3.16 5.17 -25.41
C GLU A 233 2.15 4.57 -26.40
N GLY A 234 1.15 5.36 -26.76
CA GLY A 234 0.10 4.96 -27.71
C GLY A 234 -0.99 4.04 -27.15
N HIS A 235 -0.90 3.61 -25.90
CA HIS A 235 -1.93 2.79 -25.25
C HIS A 235 -2.95 3.64 -24.50
N THR A 236 -4.18 3.13 -24.43
CA THR A 236 -5.28 3.73 -23.65
C THR A 236 -5.33 3.14 -22.24
N ALA A 237 -5.73 3.97 -21.27
CA ALA A 237 -5.83 3.55 -19.87
C ALA A 237 -7.16 3.94 -19.25
N VAL A 238 -7.78 3.00 -18.49
CA VAL A 238 -8.88 3.27 -17.55
C VAL A 238 -8.34 3.31 -16.14
N ILE A 239 -8.69 4.36 -15.41
CA ILE A 239 -8.25 4.57 -14.02
C ILE A 239 -9.47 4.82 -13.16
N SER A 240 -9.59 4.12 -12.03
CA SER A 240 -10.57 4.42 -10.99
C SER A 240 -10.01 5.37 -9.94
N GLY A 241 -10.91 6.09 -9.26
CA GLY A 241 -10.54 7.11 -8.28
C GLY A 241 -10.28 8.48 -8.90
N SER A 242 -10.18 9.47 -8.04
CA SER A 242 -9.81 10.86 -8.36
C SER A 242 -9.02 11.50 -7.22
N GLY A 243 -8.53 10.65 -6.31
CA GLY A 243 -7.65 11.04 -5.22
C GLY A 243 -6.18 11.08 -5.66
N ASN A 244 -5.29 11.18 -4.68
CA ASN A 244 -3.86 11.37 -4.90
C ASN A 244 -3.23 10.30 -5.80
N VAL A 245 -3.54 9.01 -5.55
CA VAL A 245 -2.97 7.91 -6.33
C VAL A 245 -3.45 7.96 -7.79
N ALA A 246 -4.76 8.12 -7.99
CA ALA A 246 -5.36 8.13 -9.32
C ALA A 246 -4.90 9.32 -10.18
N THR A 247 -4.86 10.53 -9.60
CA THR A 247 -4.45 11.74 -10.36
C THR A 247 -2.97 11.71 -10.73
N HIS A 248 -2.09 11.20 -9.86
CA HIS A 248 -0.68 11.06 -10.21
C HIS A 248 -0.40 9.87 -11.13
N ALA A 249 -1.18 8.78 -11.04
CA ALA A 249 -1.12 7.72 -12.04
C ALA A 249 -1.52 8.25 -13.43
N ALA A 250 -2.62 8.99 -13.51
CA ALA A 250 -3.05 9.64 -14.75
C ALA A 250 -1.98 10.58 -15.33
N GLU A 251 -1.41 11.43 -14.49
CA GLU A 251 -0.31 12.34 -14.85
C GLU A 251 0.88 11.58 -15.44
N LYS A 252 1.32 10.51 -14.77
CA LYS A 252 2.48 9.75 -15.24
C LYS A 252 2.19 8.96 -16.53
N ILE A 253 1.01 8.37 -16.69
CA ILE A 253 0.58 7.73 -17.95
C ILE A 253 0.63 8.75 -19.09
N THR A 254 0.06 9.95 -18.90
CA THR A 254 0.04 11.03 -19.90
C THR A 254 1.46 11.50 -20.24
N GLN A 255 2.34 11.67 -19.24
CA GLN A 255 3.75 12.03 -19.46
C GLN A 255 4.53 10.98 -20.27
N LEU A 256 4.13 9.71 -20.20
CA LEU A 256 4.73 8.59 -20.93
C LEU A 256 4.04 8.32 -22.28
N GLY A 257 3.19 9.24 -22.76
CA GLY A 257 2.54 9.14 -24.08
C GLY A 257 1.32 8.22 -24.14
N GLY A 258 0.82 7.77 -23.00
CA GLY A 258 -0.43 7.03 -22.89
C GLY A 258 -1.65 7.98 -22.84
N LYS A 259 -2.84 7.45 -23.11
CA LYS A 259 -4.09 8.19 -23.15
C LYS A 259 -5.02 7.73 -22.02
N VAL A 260 -5.24 8.55 -21.02
CA VAL A 260 -6.15 8.28 -19.91
C VAL A 260 -7.59 8.61 -20.31
N LEU A 261 -8.51 7.65 -20.18
CA LEU A 261 -9.92 7.77 -20.60
C LEU A 261 -10.87 8.04 -19.44
N THR A 262 -10.54 7.64 -18.22
CA THR A 262 -11.47 7.70 -17.08
C THR A 262 -10.80 8.14 -15.78
N LEU A 263 -11.57 8.83 -14.94
CA LEU A 263 -11.37 8.97 -13.51
C LEU A 263 -12.72 8.79 -12.81
N SER A 264 -12.74 8.43 -11.52
CA SER A 264 -14.00 8.14 -10.81
C SER A 264 -13.99 8.65 -9.37
N ASP A 265 -15.18 8.72 -8.78
CA ASP A 265 -15.35 8.82 -7.34
C ASP A 265 -16.55 7.97 -6.86
N SER A 266 -16.98 8.12 -5.61
CA SER A 266 -18.10 7.34 -5.07
C SER A 266 -19.47 7.61 -5.74
N GLY A 267 -19.57 8.64 -6.59
CA GLY A 267 -20.79 8.97 -7.34
C GLY A 267 -20.83 8.33 -8.72
N GLY A 268 -19.67 7.95 -9.28
CA GLY A 268 -19.56 7.39 -10.63
C GLY A 268 -18.24 7.72 -11.28
N TYR A 269 -18.17 7.65 -12.60
CA TYR A 269 -16.95 7.92 -13.35
C TYR A 269 -17.21 8.85 -14.54
N ILE A 270 -16.15 9.56 -14.94
CA ILE A 270 -16.14 10.31 -16.22
C ILE A 270 -15.46 9.46 -17.28
N HIS A 271 -15.97 9.54 -18.50
CA HIS A 271 -15.36 9.01 -19.69
C HIS A 271 -15.08 10.16 -20.66
N ASP A 272 -13.81 10.37 -20.95
CA ASP A 272 -13.32 11.37 -21.90
C ASP A 272 -12.61 10.67 -23.08
N PRO A 273 -13.30 10.49 -24.23
CA PRO A 273 -12.73 9.78 -25.39
C PRO A 273 -11.56 10.55 -26.02
N ASP A 274 -11.47 11.86 -25.81
CA ASP A 274 -10.34 12.68 -26.31
C ASP A 274 -9.09 12.54 -25.42
N GLY A 275 -9.27 12.01 -24.23
CA GLY A 275 -8.23 11.79 -23.23
C GLY A 275 -8.14 12.91 -22.20
N ILE A 276 -7.67 12.53 -21.01
CA ILE A 276 -7.46 13.42 -19.87
C ILE A 276 -6.00 13.85 -19.87
N ASP A 277 -5.71 15.01 -20.42
CA ASP A 277 -4.39 15.61 -20.49
C ASP A 277 -3.98 16.32 -19.17
N GLN A 278 -2.80 16.95 -19.16
CA GLN A 278 -2.27 17.60 -17.96
C GLN A 278 -3.16 18.74 -17.45
N GLU A 279 -3.75 19.55 -18.32
CA GLU A 279 -4.64 20.65 -17.94
C GLU A 279 -5.90 20.11 -17.21
N LYS A 280 -6.48 19.07 -17.77
CA LYS A 280 -7.65 18.39 -17.21
C LYS A 280 -7.33 17.70 -15.88
N ILE A 281 -6.14 17.09 -15.74
CA ILE A 281 -5.66 16.50 -14.49
C ILE A 281 -5.49 17.58 -13.42
N ASP A 282 -4.90 18.71 -13.75
CA ASP A 282 -4.72 19.83 -12.81
C ASP A 282 -6.05 20.40 -12.36
N TRP A 283 -7.03 20.49 -13.27
CA TRP A 283 -8.38 20.87 -12.94
C TRP A 283 -9.02 19.88 -11.93
N VAL A 284 -8.87 18.57 -12.16
CA VAL A 284 -9.36 17.54 -11.22
C VAL A 284 -8.66 17.64 -9.87
N LYS A 285 -7.34 17.84 -9.83
CA LYS A 285 -6.60 18.07 -8.57
C LYS A 285 -7.15 19.28 -7.83
N HIS A 286 -7.44 20.39 -8.52
CA HIS A 286 -8.05 21.58 -7.93
C HIS A 286 -9.48 21.30 -7.43
N LEU A 287 -10.31 20.64 -8.24
CA LEU A 287 -11.65 20.23 -7.85
C LEU A 287 -11.66 19.43 -6.55
N LYS A 288 -10.79 18.40 -6.45
CA LYS A 288 -10.80 17.49 -5.30
C LYS A 288 -10.14 18.08 -4.06
N ASN A 289 -9.03 18.80 -4.21
CA ASN A 289 -8.23 19.26 -3.07
C ASN A 289 -8.67 20.63 -2.54
N VAL A 290 -9.17 21.52 -3.41
CA VAL A 290 -9.56 22.88 -3.04
C VAL A 290 -11.08 23.02 -2.92
N LYS A 291 -11.81 22.69 -3.99
CA LYS A 291 -13.28 22.82 -4.02
C LYS A 291 -13.99 21.69 -3.26
N ARG A 292 -13.35 20.53 -3.09
CA ARG A 292 -13.95 19.30 -2.52
C ARG A 292 -15.19 18.84 -3.29
N GLY A 293 -15.20 19.09 -4.61
CA GLY A 293 -16.29 18.80 -5.53
C GLY A 293 -16.38 17.34 -5.95
N ARG A 294 -17.35 17.04 -6.79
CA ARG A 294 -17.59 15.70 -7.34
C ARG A 294 -17.02 15.59 -8.75
N ILE A 295 -16.59 14.36 -9.13
CA ILE A 295 -16.01 14.13 -10.46
C ILE A 295 -17.02 14.39 -11.59
N SER A 296 -18.32 14.30 -11.30
CA SER A 296 -19.38 14.64 -12.26
C SER A 296 -19.29 16.05 -12.83
N GLU A 297 -18.75 17.02 -12.06
CA GLU A 297 -18.55 18.40 -12.50
C GLU A 297 -17.57 18.53 -13.68
N TYR A 298 -16.74 17.51 -13.91
CA TYR A 298 -15.83 17.45 -15.06
C TYR A 298 -16.57 17.43 -16.41
N ALA A 299 -17.70 16.71 -16.49
CA ALA A 299 -18.49 16.63 -17.71
C ALA A 299 -19.22 17.96 -18.03
N ASP A 300 -19.45 18.82 -17.03
CA ASP A 300 -19.99 20.16 -17.23
C ASP A 300 -18.92 21.12 -17.77
N GLU A 301 -17.65 20.93 -17.39
CA GLU A 301 -16.52 21.79 -17.77
C GLU A 301 -15.97 21.42 -19.13
N PHE A 302 -15.74 20.11 -19.39
CA PHE A 302 -15.07 19.65 -20.61
C PHE A 302 -16.06 19.02 -21.59
N LYS A 303 -16.28 19.69 -22.72
CA LYS A 303 -17.16 19.22 -23.81
C LYS A 303 -16.62 17.93 -24.41
N GLY A 304 -17.49 16.95 -24.64
CA GLY A 304 -17.14 15.64 -25.18
C GLY A 304 -16.96 14.56 -24.09
N ALA A 305 -16.66 14.96 -22.87
CA ALA A 305 -16.68 14.04 -21.72
C ALA A 305 -18.12 13.76 -21.26
N THR A 306 -18.33 12.55 -20.72
CA THR A 306 -19.62 12.12 -20.19
C THR A 306 -19.45 11.58 -18.78
N PHE A 307 -20.45 11.79 -17.94
CA PHE A 307 -20.52 11.18 -16.61
C PHE A 307 -21.45 9.97 -16.62
N HIS A 308 -21.05 8.92 -15.92
CA HIS A 308 -21.79 7.67 -15.78
C HIS A 308 -21.81 7.23 -14.32
N GLU A 309 -22.90 6.66 -13.87
CA GLU A 309 -22.96 5.97 -12.58
C GLU A 309 -22.17 4.66 -12.61
N GLY A 310 -21.72 4.19 -11.46
CA GLY A 310 -20.99 2.94 -11.33
C GLY A 310 -19.47 3.09 -11.48
N ARG A 311 -18.82 2.06 -12.00
CA ARG A 311 -17.35 1.94 -12.09
C ARG A 311 -16.86 1.92 -13.54
N PRO A 312 -15.63 2.33 -13.85
CA PRO A 312 -15.17 2.56 -15.22
C PRO A 312 -14.81 1.28 -16.00
N TRP A 313 -14.92 0.11 -15.41
CA TRP A 313 -14.39 -1.15 -15.96
C TRP A 313 -15.08 -1.66 -17.24
N GLY A 314 -16.20 -1.03 -17.60
CA GLY A 314 -16.89 -1.28 -18.89
C GLY A 314 -16.27 -0.55 -20.09
N VAL A 315 -15.44 0.47 -19.86
CA VAL A 315 -14.76 1.25 -20.92
C VAL A 315 -13.62 0.41 -21.48
N ALA A 316 -13.60 0.23 -22.82
CA ALA A 316 -12.54 -0.52 -23.47
C ALA A 316 -11.21 0.27 -23.44
N ALA A 317 -10.16 -0.37 -22.95
CA ALA A 317 -8.82 0.19 -22.87
C ALA A 317 -7.77 -0.92 -22.82
N ASP A 318 -6.54 -0.58 -23.18
CA ASP A 318 -5.39 -1.48 -23.13
C ASP A 318 -4.88 -1.74 -21.71
N LEU A 319 -4.96 -0.72 -20.84
CA LEU A 319 -4.39 -0.70 -19.51
C LEU A 319 -5.48 -0.38 -18.47
N ALA A 320 -5.44 -1.02 -17.30
CA ALA A 320 -6.36 -0.73 -16.20
C ALA A 320 -5.58 -0.48 -14.89
N LEU A 321 -5.89 0.63 -14.22
CA LEU A 321 -5.28 0.99 -12.94
C LEU A 321 -6.36 1.23 -11.86
N PRO A 322 -6.67 0.20 -11.06
CA PRO A 322 -7.55 0.35 -9.90
C PRO A 322 -6.85 1.19 -8.82
N CYS A 323 -7.31 2.45 -8.62
CA CYS A 323 -6.67 3.44 -7.75
C CYS A 323 -7.61 4.04 -6.69
N ALA A 324 -8.82 3.49 -6.51
CA ALA A 324 -9.81 4.06 -5.61
C ALA A 324 -9.87 3.33 -4.26
N THR A 325 -10.49 2.16 -4.22
CA THR A 325 -10.79 1.47 -2.94
C THR A 325 -10.58 -0.04 -3.02
N GLN A 326 -10.52 -0.66 -1.84
CA GLN A 326 -10.48 -2.11 -1.71
C GLN A 326 -11.75 -2.76 -2.33
N ASN A 327 -11.57 -3.91 -3.01
CA ASN A 327 -12.64 -4.71 -3.62
C ASN A 327 -13.52 -3.94 -4.62
N GLU A 328 -12.94 -3.00 -5.34
CA GLU A 328 -13.63 -2.22 -6.36
C GLU A 328 -13.69 -2.88 -7.74
N LEU A 329 -12.96 -3.96 -7.96
CA LEU A 329 -12.92 -4.71 -9.20
C LEU A 329 -13.25 -6.17 -8.90
N ASN A 330 -14.47 -6.59 -9.25
CA ASN A 330 -14.96 -7.93 -9.00
C ASN A 330 -14.77 -8.86 -10.20
N GLU A 331 -15.20 -10.11 -10.07
CA GLU A 331 -15.07 -11.15 -11.09
C GLU A 331 -15.70 -10.76 -12.44
N ASP A 332 -16.94 -10.22 -12.42
CA ASP A 332 -17.66 -9.86 -13.66
C ASP A 332 -17.01 -8.66 -14.36
N GLU A 333 -16.51 -7.70 -13.59
CA GLU A 333 -15.75 -6.55 -14.09
C GLU A 333 -14.41 -6.98 -14.67
N ALA A 334 -13.72 -7.95 -14.04
CA ALA A 334 -12.48 -8.53 -14.57
C ALA A 334 -12.74 -9.27 -15.90
N LYS A 335 -13.81 -10.07 -16.00
CA LYS A 335 -14.23 -10.70 -17.25
C LYS A 335 -14.54 -9.67 -18.33
N THR A 336 -15.12 -8.54 -17.97
CA THR A 336 -15.42 -7.46 -18.90
C THR A 336 -14.15 -6.81 -19.42
N LEU A 337 -13.16 -6.51 -18.56
CA LEU A 337 -11.85 -5.99 -18.96
C LEU A 337 -11.12 -6.96 -19.90
N VAL A 338 -11.11 -8.26 -19.59
CA VAL A 338 -10.50 -9.29 -20.46
C VAL A 338 -11.19 -9.33 -21.82
N LYS A 339 -12.53 -9.35 -21.84
CA LYS A 339 -13.32 -9.32 -23.09
C LYS A 339 -13.03 -8.07 -23.93
N ASN A 340 -12.80 -6.94 -23.29
CA ASN A 340 -12.47 -5.67 -23.94
C ASN A 340 -10.99 -5.58 -24.38
N GLY A 341 -10.18 -6.61 -24.14
CA GLY A 341 -8.81 -6.72 -24.61
C GLY A 341 -7.78 -6.03 -23.75
N VAL A 342 -8.02 -5.89 -22.43
CA VAL A 342 -7.03 -5.35 -21.50
C VAL A 342 -5.74 -6.18 -21.55
N LYS A 343 -4.60 -5.51 -21.68
CA LYS A 343 -3.26 -6.14 -21.76
C LYS A 343 -2.60 -6.25 -20.41
N ALA A 344 -2.79 -5.21 -19.57
CA ALA A 344 -2.17 -5.15 -18.25
C ALA A 344 -3.07 -4.43 -17.22
N VAL A 345 -3.01 -4.93 -15.99
CA VAL A 345 -3.65 -4.35 -14.81
C VAL A 345 -2.57 -4.05 -13.77
N SER A 346 -2.55 -2.82 -13.23
CA SER A 346 -1.60 -2.43 -12.18
C SER A 346 -2.34 -1.77 -11.02
N GLU A 347 -2.31 -2.38 -9.86
CA GLU A 347 -3.04 -1.94 -8.68
C GLU A 347 -2.38 -0.74 -7.99
N GLY A 348 -3.00 0.44 -8.09
CA GLY A 348 -2.61 1.62 -7.32
C GLY A 348 -3.16 1.62 -5.90
N ALA A 349 -4.37 1.08 -5.69
CA ALA A 349 -4.96 0.90 -4.37
C ALA A 349 -4.44 -0.38 -3.67
N ASN A 350 -4.78 -0.57 -2.40
CA ASN A 350 -4.50 -1.80 -1.69
C ASN A 350 -5.66 -2.79 -1.88
N MET A 351 -5.38 -3.95 -2.45
CA MET A 351 -6.33 -5.03 -2.73
C MET A 351 -7.62 -4.54 -3.41
N PRO A 352 -7.54 -3.81 -4.52
CA PRO A 352 -8.74 -3.32 -5.21
C PRO A 352 -9.47 -4.42 -5.97
N THR A 353 -8.77 -5.47 -6.38
CA THR A 353 -9.34 -6.62 -7.11
C THR A 353 -9.70 -7.72 -6.13
N THR A 354 -10.90 -8.30 -6.29
CA THR A 354 -11.29 -9.49 -5.50
C THR A 354 -10.48 -10.71 -5.94
N LEU A 355 -10.39 -11.72 -5.09
CA LEU A 355 -9.63 -12.95 -5.40
C LEU A 355 -10.14 -13.62 -6.68
N GLU A 356 -11.46 -13.67 -6.86
CA GLU A 356 -12.09 -14.21 -8.06
C GLU A 356 -11.71 -13.39 -9.31
N GLY A 357 -11.62 -12.07 -9.18
CA GLY A 357 -11.14 -11.19 -10.26
C GLY A 357 -9.68 -11.43 -10.61
N VAL A 358 -8.81 -11.67 -9.61
CA VAL A 358 -7.42 -12.04 -9.82
C VAL A 358 -7.31 -13.35 -10.61
N HIS A 359 -8.10 -14.37 -10.25
CA HIS A 359 -8.12 -15.64 -10.98
C HIS A 359 -8.52 -15.46 -12.45
N VAL A 360 -9.48 -14.58 -12.76
CA VAL A 360 -9.86 -14.26 -14.15
C VAL A 360 -8.67 -13.71 -14.95
N PHE A 361 -7.89 -12.81 -14.38
CA PHE A 361 -6.69 -12.28 -15.05
C PHE A 361 -5.60 -13.33 -15.23
N HIS A 362 -5.37 -14.20 -14.24
CA HIS A 362 -4.43 -15.32 -14.34
C HIS A 362 -4.81 -16.30 -15.45
N ASP A 363 -6.08 -16.75 -15.47
CA ASP A 363 -6.58 -17.71 -16.45
C ASP A 363 -6.49 -17.15 -17.89
N ALA A 364 -6.72 -15.84 -18.04
CA ALA A 364 -6.58 -15.13 -19.30
C ALA A 364 -5.14 -14.72 -19.65
N LYS A 365 -4.16 -15.01 -18.77
CA LYS A 365 -2.75 -14.60 -18.90
C LYS A 365 -2.56 -13.09 -19.14
N VAL A 366 -3.42 -12.27 -18.56
CA VAL A 366 -3.28 -10.82 -18.51
C VAL A 366 -2.14 -10.49 -17.55
N MET A 367 -1.26 -9.54 -17.92
CA MET A 367 -0.23 -9.03 -17.01
C MET A 367 -0.90 -8.35 -15.82
N TYR A 368 -0.80 -8.94 -14.64
CA TYR A 368 -1.47 -8.44 -13.43
C TYR A 368 -0.47 -8.16 -12.32
N ALA A 369 -0.37 -6.90 -11.91
CA ALA A 369 0.50 -6.44 -10.83
C ALA A 369 -0.29 -6.24 -9.53
N PRO A 370 -0.03 -7.05 -8.47
CA PRO A 370 -0.69 -6.89 -7.19
C PRO A 370 -0.25 -5.60 -6.48
N GLY A 371 -1.15 -5.00 -5.70
CA GLY A 371 -0.90 -3.74 -5.00
C GLY A 371 0.35 -3.75 -4.13
N LYS A 372 0.68 -4.87 -3.48
CA LYS A 372 1.90 -4.98 -2.65
C LYS A 372 3.21 -4.74 -3.43
N ALA A 373 3.23 -5.00 -4.74
CA ALA A 373 4.36 -4.69 -5.61
C ALA A 373 4.16 -3.35 -6.35
N ALA A 374 3.03 -3.20 -7.05
CA ALA A 374 2.76 -2.05 -7.90
C ALA A 374 2.73 -0.72 -7.14
N ASN A 375 2.02 -0.66 -6.01
CA ASN A 375 1.89 0.58 -5.24
C ASN A 375 2.99 0.79 -4.17
N ALA A 376 4.06 0.00 -4.20
CA ALA A 376 5.16 0.10 -3.26
C ALA A 376 5.96 1.43 -3.36
N GLY A 377 5.77 2.21 -4.41
CA GLY A 377 6.41 3.51 -4.56
C GLY A 377 6.21 4.45 -3.38
N GLY A 378 5.01 4.47 -2.80
CA GLY A 378 4.71 5.29 -1.62
C GLY A 378 5.53 4.91 -0.40
N VAL A 379 5.69 3.63 -0.10
CA VAL A 379 6.53 3.17 1.01
C VAL A 379 8.01 3.26 0.68
N ALA A 380 8.41 3.09 -0.58
CA ALA A 380 9.77 3.30 -1.04
C ALA A 380 10.24 4.74 -0.75
N VAL A 381 9.47 5.75 -1.16
CA VAL A 381 9.77 7.16 -0.83
C VAL A 381 9.71 7.43 0.68
N SER A 382 8.85 6.74 1.43
CA SER A 382 8.89 6.82 2.89
C SER A 382 10.20 6.28 3.48
N GLY A 383 10.76 5.21 2.92
CA GLY A 383 12.10 4.72 3.29
C GLY A 383 13.21 5.71 2.93
N LEU A 384 13.11 6.35 1.76
CA LEU A 384 14.02 7.43 1.38
C LEU A 384 13.90 8.65 2.31
N GLU A 385 12.69 8.97 2.81
CA GLU A 385 12.51 10.01 3.84
C GLU A 385 13.25 9.64 5.14
N MET A 386 13.21 8.38 5.55
CA MET A 386 13.99 7.91 6.71
C MET A 386 15.49 8.11 6.49
N SER A 387 16.03 7.77 5.31
CA SER A 387 17.44 7.98 4.97
C SER A 387 17.79 9.46 5.00
N GLN A 388 16.99 10.33 4.38
CA GLN A 388 17.19 11.78 4.42
C GLN A 388 17.20 12.31 5.85
N ASN A 389 16.32 11.81 6.73
CA ASN A 389 16.27 12.21 8.13
C ASN A 389 17.50 11.75 8.91
N SER A 390 18.02 10.56 8.65
CA SER A 390 19.23 10.03 9.29
C SER A 390 20.47 10.81 8.89
N GLU A 391 20.58 11.19 7.62
CA GLU A 391 21.66 12.02 7.10
C GLU A 391 21.48 13.52 7.39
N ARG A 392 20.27 13.94 7.82
CA ARG A 392 19.85 15.36 8.01
C ARG A 392 19.99 16.21 6.75
N ILE A 393 19.63 15.64 5.61
CA ILE A 393 19.63 16.30 4.30
C ILE A 393 18.25 16.17 3.65
N SER A 394 18.03 17.01 2.63
CA SER A 394 16.87 16.89 1.74
C SER A 394 17.35 16.68 0.31
N TRP A 395 16.79 15.68 -0.36
CA TRP A 395 17.06 15.45 -1.77
C TRP A 395 16.00 16.17 -2.62
N ASN A 396 16.43 16.64 -3.79
CA ASN A 396 15.52 17.29 -4.72
C ASN A 396 14.59 16.27 -5.42
N HIS A 397 13.57 16.79 -6.09
CA HIS A 397 12.54 15.98 -6.75
C HIS A 397 13.12 15.07 -7.85
N GLU A 398 14.10 15.56 -8.64
CA GLU A 398 14.75 14.80 -9.71
C GLU A 398 15.45 13.56 -9.17
N ARG A 399 16.34 13.73 -8.18
CA ARG A 399 17.05 12.62 -7.53
C ARG A 399 16.09 11.58 -6.94
N LEU A 400 15.03 12.03 -6.28
CA LEU A 400 14.01 11.13 -5.73
C LEU A 400 13.25 10.38 -6.84
N GLY A 401 13.00 11.03 -7.97
CA GLY A 401 12.37 10.41 -9.14
C GLY A 401 13.20 9.29 -9.75
N ASP A 402 14.50 9.54 -9.91
CA ASP A 402 15.45 8.53 -10.40
C ASP A 402 15.52 7.33 -9.43
N MET A 403 15.68 7.60 -8.13
CA MET A 403 15.69 6.55 -7.10
C MET A 403 14.38 5.75 -7.06
N LEU A 404 13.22 6.42 -7.23
CA LEU A 404 11.93 5.73 -7.29
C LEU A 404 11.84 4.82 -8.53
N THR A 405 12.32 5.30 -9.68
CA THR A 405 12.34 4.51 -10.92
C THR A 405 13.19 3.24 -10.74
N ASP A 406 14.40 3.38 -10.19
CA ASP A 406 15.31 2.26 -9.92
C ASP A 406 14.72 1.27 -8.89
N LEU A 407 14.09 1.77 -7.83
CA LEU A 407 13.44 0.93 -6.82
C LEU A 407 12.27 0.14 -7.43
N MET A 408 11.43 0.77 -8.27
CA MET A 408 10.32 0.09 -8.92
C MET A 408 10.80 -0.93 -9.96
N GLN A 409 11.92 -0.68 -10.65
CA GLN A 409 12.57 -1.66 -11.50
C GLN A 409 13.06 -2.85 -10.67
N GLY A 410 13.77 -2.62 -9.58
CA GLY A 410 14.26 -3.69 -8.70
C GLY A 410 13.15 -4.52 -8.07
N ILE A 411 11.97 -3.92 -7.78
CA ILE A 411 10.78 -4.67 -7.31
C ILE A 411 10.26 -5.56 -8.44
N HIS A 412 10.13 -5.03 -9.65
CA HIS A 412 9.67 -5.79 -10.81
C HIS A 412 10.59 -6.99 -11.10
N ASP A 413 11.92 -6.79 -11.10
CA ASP A 413 12.90 -7.83 -11.39
C ASP A 413 12.79 -8.98 -10.39
N LYS A 414 12.64 -8.68 -9.09
CA LYS A 414 12.43 -9.70 -8.06
C LYS A 414 11.12 -10.46 -8.25
N CYS A 415 10.03 -9.75 -8.60
CA CYS A 415 8.75 -10.40 -8.86
C CYS A 415 8.85 -11.32 -10.11
N THR A 416 9.57 -10.90 -11.13
CA THR A 416 9.82 -11.72 -12.33
C THR A 416 10.66 -12.94 -12.01
N GLU A 417 11.75 -12.79 -11.22
CA GLU A 417 12.65 -13.90 -10.83
C GLU A 417 11.88 -15.07 -10.20
N TYR A 418 10.90 -14.79 -9.33
CA TYR A 418 10.14 -15.83 -8.62
C TYR A 418 8.76 -16.11 -9.21
N GLY A 419 8.29 -15.29 -10.14
CA GLY A 419 6.97 -15.42 -10.77
C GLY A 419 6.99 -16.02 -12.18
N ASP A 420 8.16 -16.15 -12.80
CA ASP A 420 8.29 -16.70 -14.16
C ASP A 420 7.77 -18.15 -14.22
N GLN A 421 6.82 -18.40 -15.12
CA GLN A 421 6.23 -19.73 -15.33
C GLN A 421 6.92 -20.52 -16.44
N GLY A 422 7.95 -19.97 -17.09
CA GLY A 422 8.72 -20.62 -18.16
C GLY A 422 8.03 -20.66 -19.52
N ASP A 423 6.82 -20.10 -19.64
CA ASP A 423 6.05 -20.01 -20.89
C ASP A 423 5.89 -18.55 -21.40
N GLY A 424 6.71 -17.65 -20.83
CA GLY A 424 6.66 -16.22 -21.07
C GLY A 424 5.56 -15.49 -20.29
N TYR A 425 4.82 -16.17 -19.42
CA TYR A 425 3.93 -15.55 -18.46
C TYR A 425 4.62 -15.40 -17.11
N VAL A 426 4.41 -14.23 -16.47
CA VAL A 426 4.90 -13.96 -15.13
C VAL A 426 3.71 -13.83 -14.18
N ASP A 427 3.66 -14.69 -13.16
CA ASP A 427 2.76 -14.56 -12.03
C ASP A 427 3.36 -13.60 -11.01
N TYR A 428 3.03 -12.32 -11.17
CA TYR A 428 3.54 -11.26 -10.28
C TYR A 428 3.01 -11.35 -8.85
N VAL A 429 1.88 -12.03 -8.62
CA VAL A 429 1.34 -12.26 -7.26
C VAL A 429 2.25 -13.25 -6.52
N LYS A 430 2.49 -14.41 -7.11
CA LYS A 430 3.40 -15.43 -6.60
C LYS A 430 4.82 -14.87 -6.44
N GLY A 431 5.31 -14.16 -7.48
CA GLY A 431 6.61 -13.52 -7.46
C GLY A 431 6.78 -12.53 -6.30
N ALA A 432 5.79 -11.67 -6.06
CA ALA A 432 5.80 -10.71 -4.95
C ALA A 432 5.76 -11.39 -3.58
N ASN A 433 4.95 -12.45 -3.42
CA ASN A 433 4.85 -13.20 -2.16
C ASN A 433 6.17 -13.88 -1.82
N ILE A 434 6.78 -14.60 -2.77
CA ILE A 434 8.04 -15.32 -2.56
C ILE A 434 9.21 -14.35 -2.34
N ALA A 435 9.36 -13.33 -3.20
CA ALA A 435 10.46 -12.36 -3.06
C ALA A 435 10.37 -11.56 -1.74
N GLY A 436 9.15 -11.16 -1.35
CA GLY A 436 8.91 -10.50 -0.07
C GLY A 436 9.24 -11.40 1.12
N PHE A 437 8.82 -12.64 1.09
CA PHE A 437 9.11 -13.62 2.13
C PHE A 437 10.62 -13.92 2.24
N LYS A 438 11.28 -14.24 1.13
CA LYS A 438 12.67 -14.75 1.12
C LYS A 438 13.64 -13.82 1.85
N LYS A 439 13.61 -12.53 1.59
CA LYS A 439 14.52 -11.58 2.24
C LYS A 439 14.33 -11.52 3.76
N VAL A 440 13.10 -11.58 4.23
CA VAL A 440 12.78 -11.60 5.68
C VAL A 440 13.22 -12.94 6.28
N ALA A 441 12.91 -14.03 5.61
CA ALA A 441 13.26 -15.40 6.02
C ALA A 441 14.77 -15.60 6.17
N ASP A 442 15.55 -15.16 5.18
CA ASP A 442 17.01 -15.25 5.20
C ASP A 442 17.62 -14.45 6.36
N ALA A 443 17.10 -13.24 6.63
CA ALA A 443 17.53 -12.44 7.77
C ALA A 443 17.21 -13.14 9.10
N MET A 444 16.02 -13.70 9.24
CA MET A 444 15.62 -14.45 10.44
C MET A 444 16.45 -15.72 10.65
N LEU A 445 16.84 -16.41 9.57
CA LEU A 445 17.76 -17.54 9.66
C LEU A 445 19.14 -17.11 10.15
N ALA A 446 19.65 -16.00 9.61
CA ALA A 446 20.96 -15.46 10.00
C ALA A 446 21.01 -15.04 11.47
N PHE A 447 19.89 -14.55 12.03
CA PHE A 447 19.80 -14.15 13.44
C PHE A 447 19.61 -15.33 14.40
N GLY A 448 19.19 -16.49 13.90
CA GLY A 448 18.85 -17.64 14.74
C GLY A 448 17.51 -17.46 15.48
N VAL A 449 17.48 -17.86 16.74
CA VAL A 449 16.26 -17.75 17.58
C VAL A 449 16.43 -16.56 18.54
N VAL A 450 15.85 -15.46 18.16
CA VAL A 450 15.82 -14.18 18.92
C VAL A 450 14.40 -13.70 19.10
#